data_c6b256de930ad01f581268d04a5ba14a
#
_entry.id   c6b256de930ad01f581268d04a5ba14a
#
_cell.length_a   1.000
_cell.length_b   1.000
_cell.length_c   1.000
_cell.angle_alpha   90.00
_cell.angle_beta   90.00
_cell.angle_gamma   90.00
#
_symmetry.space_group_name_H-M   'P 1'
#
loop_
_entity.id
_entity.type
_entity.pdbx_description
1 polymer ?
#
loop_
_entity_poly.entity_id
_entity_poly.type
_entity_poly.pdbx_seq_one_letter_code
_entity_poly.pdbx_strand_id
1 'polypeptide(L)'
;MFYDICHLPLPQLIFCFSKIMLHFFSRYKFLGIVLLVLSSIIITIIYQIINPKEVLPVFQPAGVNTELVDSTIQHIKKYHTIADFSLINQNGKTITQENYKDKIYVADLFFTTCQTICPIMTDNMVVIQEKLKNDSEVMLLSHSVTPVIDSVAQLKKYALEKGVNDAKWNLVTGDKKQIYTLARKSYLAVKEDGNGDEYDMIHTENFILVDKKKRIRGFYDGTKEEDIVQLLKDIQILKKEN
;
A
#
# COMPACT_ATOMS: atom_id res chain seq x y z
N MET A 1 62.59 -0.20 -33.51
CA MET A 1 61.43 -0.89 -34.10
C MET A 1 60.12 -0.04 -34.07
N PHE A 2 60.25 1.27 -33.93
CA PHE A 2 59.08 2.20 -33.97
C PHE A 2 59.24 3.30 -35.04
N TYR A 3 60.35 3.29 -35.82
CA TYR A 3 60.66 4.36 -36.78
C TYR A 3 60.18 4.06 -38.21
N ASP A 4 59.74 2.81 -38.54
CA ASP A 4 59.41 2.41 -39.91
C ASP A 4 57.90 2.51 -40.25
N ILE A 5 57.08 2.92 -39.32
CA ILE A 5 55.61 2.94 -39.53
C ILE A 5 55.11 4.21 -40.23
N CYS A 6 55.86 5.32 -40.19
CA CYS A 6 55.39 6.62 -40.67
C CYS A 6 55.43 6.82 -42.23
N HIS A 7 55.91 5.89 -43.02
CA HIS A 7 56.02 6.02 -44.49
C HIS A 7 55.11 5.04 -45.27
N LEU A 8 54.23 4.30 -44.59
CA LEU A 8 53.30 3.41 -45.28
C LEU A 8 52.06 4.16 -45.80
N PRO A 9 51.56 3.85 -47.05
CA PRO A 9 50.35 4.45 -47.58
C PRO A 9 49.16 4.07 -46.72
N LEU A 10 48.21 4.99 -46.57
CA LEU A 10 47.05 4.94 -45.68
C LEU A 10 46.35 3.56 -45.58
N PRO A 11 46.12 2.83 -46.67
CA PRO A 11 45.50 1.49 -46.63
C PRO A 11 46.35 0.43 -45.88
N GLN A 12 47.68 0.50 -45.97
CA GLN A 12 48.56 -0.42 -45.29
C GLN A 12 48.71 -0.11 -43.78
N LEU A 13 48.60 1.16 -43.41
CA LEU A 13 48.56 1.61 -42.01
C LEU A 13 47.29 1.08 -41.30
N ILE A 14 46.13 1.19 -41.94
CA ILE A 14 44.86 0.67 -41.43
C ILE A 14 44.91 -0.85 -41.21
N PHE A 15 45.52 -1.57 -42.18
CA PHE A 15 45.65 -3.02 -42.11
C PHE A 15 46.62 -3.46 -41.00
N CYS A 16 47.73 -2.72 -40.82
CA CYS A 16 48.68 -3.00 -39.74
C CYS A 16 48.11 -2.70 -38.36
N PHE A 17 47.34 -1.61 -38.18
CA PHE A 17 46.62 -1.31 -36.95
C PHE A 17 45.55 -2.33 -36.61
N SER A 18 44.80 -2.80 -37.61
CA SER A 18 43.80 -3.86 -37.47
C SER A 18 44.42 -5.20 -36.97
N LYS A 19 45.54 -5.59 -37.55
CA LYS A 19 46.27 -6.82 -37.12
C LYS A 19 46.83 -6.71 -35.70
N ILE A 20 47.41 -5.55 -35.34
CA ILE A 20 47.94 -5.31 -33.99
C ILE A 20 46.78 -5.32 -32.98
N MET A 21 45.66 -4.68 -33.29
CA MET A 21 44.47 -4.66 -32.46
C MET A 21 43.88 -6.06 -32.28
N LEU A 22 43.74 -6.85 -33.37
CA LEU A 22 43.26 -8.22 -33.29
C LEU A 22 44.17 -9.13 -32.44
N HIS A 23 45.50 -8.98 -32.56
CA HIS A 23 46.45 -9.73 -31.75
C HIS A 23 46.41 -9.34 -30.28
N PHE A 24 46.26 -8.03 -29.99
CA PHE A 24 46.06 -7.51 -28.65
C PHE A 24 44.79 -8.09 -28.02
N PHE A 25 43.64 -8.00 -28.72
CA PHE A 25 42.36 -8.55 -28.24
C PHE A 25 42.41 -10.09 -28.06
N SER A 26 43.10 -10.79 -28.94
CA SER A 26 43.28 -12.26 -28.79
C SER A 26 44.10 -12.61 -27.56
N ARG A 27 45.16 -11.86 -27.25
CA ARG A 27 46.02 -12.09 -26.09
C ARG A 27 45.38 -11.75 -24.76
N TYR A 28 44.52 -10.68 -24.76
CA TYR A 28 43.90 -10.19 -23.54
C TYR A 28 42.40 -10.47 -23.44
N LYS A 29 41.87 -11.35 -24.30
CA LYS A 29 40.43 -11.71 -24.31
C LYS A 29 39.89 -12.09 -22.94
N PHE A 30 40.67 -12.84 -22.17
CA PHE A 30 40.28 -13.27 -20.81
C PHE A 30 40.19 -12.06 -19.87
N LEU A 31 41.18 -11.20 -19.90
CA LEU A 31 41.16 -9.95 -19.10
C LEU A 31 40.01 -9.04 -19.50
N GLY A 32 39.71 -8.91 -20.82
CA GLY A 32 38.58 -8.15 -21.33
C GLY A 32 37.24 -8.68 -20.81
N ILE A 33 37.05 -9.99 -20.81
CA ILE A 33 35.84 -10.65 -20.28
C ILE A 33 35.72 -10.38 -18.76
N VAL A 34 36.81 -10.52 -18.01
CA VAL A 34 36.82 -10.25 -16.55
C VAL A 34 36.43 -8.79 -16.27
N LEU A 35 36.98 -7.85 -17.01
CA LEU A 35 36.66 -6.42 -16.84
C LEU A 35 35.21 -6.11 -17.18
N LEU A 36 34.65 -6.73 -18.22
CA LEU A 36 33.23 -6.60 -18.57
C LEU A 36 32.31 -7.15 -17.47
N VAL A 37 32.64 -8.31 -16.93
CA VAL A 37 31.88 -8.90 -15.81
C VAL A 37 31.96 -7.99 -14.57
N LEU A 38 33.15 -7.55 -14.21
CA LEU A 38 33.33 -6.65 -13.06
C LEU A 38 32.59 -5.32 -13.27
N SER A 39 32.67 -4.71 -14.46
CA SER A 39 31.94 -3.48 -14.75
C SER A 39 30.42 -3.69 -14.66
N SER A 40 29.89 -4.81 -15.16
CA SER A 40 28.46 -5.11 -15.08
C SER A 40 28.00 -5.29 -13.62
N ILE A 41 28.81 -5.94 -12.79
CA ILE A 41 28.54 -6.08 -11.35
C ILE A 41 28.53 -4.71 -10.65
N ILE A 42 29.55 -3.89 -10.92
CA ILE A 42 29.64 -2.54 -10.35
C ILE A 42 28.45 -1.68 -10.78
N ILE A 43 28.10 -1.69 -12.07
CA ILE A 43 26.95 -0.96 -12.58
C ILE A 43 25.65 -1.42 -11.90
N THR A 44 25.49 -2.75 -11.74
CA THR A 44 24.30 -3.30 -11.06
C THR A 44 24.22 -2.86 -9.60
N ILE A 45 25.36 -2.87 -8.88
CA ILE A 45 25.42 -2.41 -7.48
C ILE A 45 25.11 -0.92 -7.39
N ILE A 46 25.72 -0.11 -8.26
CA ILE A 46 25.46 1.34 -8.31
C ILE A 46 23.99 1.61 -8.62
N TYR A 47 23.40 0.89 -9.58
CA TYR A 47 21.98 1.00 -9.92
C TYR A 47 21.07 0.69 -8.73
N GLN A 48 21.37 -0.37 -7.96
CA GLN A 48 20.62 -0.73 -6.75
C GLN A 48 20.76 0.30 -5.62
N ILE A 49 21.93 0.93 -5.49
CA ILE A 49 22.16 1.98 -4.48
C ILE A 49 21.42 3.27 -4.85
N ILE A 50 21.42 3.64 -6.14
CA ILE A 50 20.77 4.86 -6.62
C ILE A 50 19.26 4.72 -6.66
N ASN A 51 18.74 3.50 -6.92
CA ASN A 51 17.31 3.19 -6.98
C ASN A 51 16.92 2.21 -5.85
N PRO A 52 16.94 2.64 -4.58
CA PRO A 52 16.50 1.79 -3.49
C PRO A 52 15.02 1.41 -3.72
N LYS A 53 14.68 0.16 -3.43
CA LYS A 53 13.28 -0.26 -3.44
C LYS A 53 12.53 0.56 -2.38
N GLU A 54 11.53 1.30 -2.81
CA GLU A 54 10.61 1.94 -1.88
C GLU A 54 9.87 0.85 -1.10
N VAL A 55 9.94 0.93 0.22
CA VAL A 55 9.27 0.02 1.16
C VAL A 55 8.49 0.87 2.15
N LEU A 56 7.20 0.60 2.27
CA LEU A 56 6.37 1.33 3.21
C LEU A 56 6.65 0.89 4.66
N PRO A 57 6.51 1.80 5.63
CA PRO A 57 6.63 1.46 7.05
C PRO A 57 5.56 0.45 7.45
N VAL A 58 5.84 -0.31 8.51
CA VAL A 58 4.85 -1.12 9.23
C VAL A 58 4.53 -0.42 10.53
N PHE A 59 3.34 0.09 10.67
CA PHE A 59 2.91 0.77 11.86
C PHE A 59 2.63 -0.21 12.99
N GLN A 60 3.07 0.17 14.20
CA GLN A 60 2.89 -0.59 15.43
C GLN A 60 2.29 0.34 16.48
N PRO A 61 1.53 -0.16 17.48
CA PRO A 61 0.94 0.70 18.51
C PRO A 61 1.92 1.65 19.19
N ALA A 62 3.13 1.20 19.52
CA ALA A 62 4.16 2.04 20.14
C ALA A 62 4.75 3.14 19.21
N GLY A 63 4.47 3.10 17.92
CA GLY A 63 4.97 4.05 16.92
C GLY A 63 3.89 4.99 16.35
N VAL A 64 2.65 4.86 16.82
CA VAL A 64 1.53 5.73 16.44
C VAL A 64 1.29 6.76 17.56
N ASN A 65 0.61 7.87 17.24
CA ASN A 65 0.21 8.85 18.25
C ASN A 65 -0.53 8.15 19.41
N THR A 66 -0.04 8.32 20.64
CA THR A 66 -0.57 7.67 21.83
C THR A 66 -2.05 7.98 22.10
N GLU A 67 -2.55 9.12 21.62
CA GLU A 67 -3.96 9.46 21.71
C GLU A 67 -4.87 8.59 20.83
N LEU A 68 -4.33 7.97 19.79
CA LEU A 68 -5.04 7.10 18.84
C LEU A 68 -4.89 5.61 19.17
N VAL A 69 -4.21 5.29 20.26
CA VAL A 69 -3.89 3.91 20.66
C VAL A 69 -4.38 3.62 22.05
N ASP A 70 -5.19 2.58 22.18
CA ASP A 70 -5.65 2.08 23.50
C ASP A 70 -4.45 1.85 24.43
N SER A 71 -4.53 2.36 25.66
CA SER A 71 -3.45 2.33 26.65
C SER A 71 -2.94 0.92 26.94
N THR A 72 -3.80 -0.08 26.82
CA THR A 72 -3.46 -1.49 27.07
C THR A 72 -2.51 -2.07 26.02
N ILE A 73 -2.40 -1.46 24.85
CA ILE A 73 -1.57 -1.95 23.74
C ILE A 73 -0.46 -1.00 23.29
N GLN A 74 -0.37 0.21 23.83
CA GLN A 74 0.66 1.22 23.50
C GLN A 74 2.11 0.69 23.61
N HIS A 75 2.34 -0.32 24.45
CA HIS A 75 3.65 -0.94 24.63
C HIS A 75 4.06 -1.89 23.51
N ILE A 76 3.14 -2.27 22.60
CA ILE A 76 3.41 -3.24 21.53
C ILE A 76 4.27 -2.60 20.44
N LYS A 77 5.48 -3.10 20.26
CA LYS A 77 6.49 -2.61 19.29
C LYS A 77 6.59 -3.45 18.04
N LYS A 78 6.04 -4.65 18.01
CA LYS A 78 6.16 -5.60 16.89
C LYS A 78 4.96 -6.54 16.82
N TYR A 79 4.73 -7.10 15.64
CA TYR A 79 3.73 -8.16 15.37
C TYR A 79 2.27 -7.73 15.51
N HIS A 80 2.00 -6.42 15.57
CA HIS A 80 0.62 -5.94 15.54
C HIS A 80 0.01 -6.22 14.16
N THR A 81 -1.18 -6.79 14.14
CA THR A 81 -1.98 -7.04 12.94
C THR A 81 -3.45 -6.78 13.22
N ILE A 82 -4.21 -6.54 12.16
CA ILE A 82 -5.66 -6.40 12.28
C ILE A 82 -6.25 -7.71 12.82
N ALA A 83 -7.06 -7.60 13.88
CA ALA A 83 -7.75 -8.73 14.49
C ALA A 83 -8.80 -9.32 13.53
N ASP A 84 -9.13 -10.59 13.74
CA ASP A 84 -10.21 -11.23 13.02
C ASP A 84 -11.56 -10.63 13.42
N PHE A 85 -12.46 -10.53 12.45
CA PHE A 85 -13.80 -9.99 12.64
C PHE A 85 -14.84 -10.81 11.88
N SER A 86 -16.11 -10.64 12.27
CA SER A 86 -17.26 -11.20 11.58
C SER A 86 -18.40 -10.19 11.63
N LEU A 87 -18.65 -9.54 10.49
CA LEU A 87 -19.61 -8.45 10.33
C LEU A 87 -20.53 -8.74 9.13
N ILE A 88 -21.59 -7.96 8.94
CA ILE A 88 -22.57 -8.17 7.88
C ILE A 88 -22.45 -7.00 6.89
N ASN A 89 -22.37 -7.28 5.59
CA ASN A 89 -22.28 -6.24 4.59
C ASN A 89 -23.65 -5.74 4.10
N GLN A 90 -23.64 -4.73 3.23
CA GLN A 90 -24.83 -4.11 2.60
C GLN A 90 -25.72 -5.11 1.83
N ASN A 91 -25.27 -6.31 1.56
CA ASN A 91 -26.03 -7.37 0.90
C ASN A 91 -26.49 -8.47 1.86
N GLY A 92 -26.34 -8.26 3.18
CA GLY A 92 -26.70 -9.25 4.20
C GLY A 92 -25.76 -10.46 4.28
N LYS A 93 -24.56 -10.38 3.66
CA LYS A 93 -23.57 -11.44 3.69
C LYS A 93 -22.61 -11.23 4.85
N THR A 94 -22.27 -12.32 5.53
CA THR A 94 -21.20 -12.30 6.54
C THR A 94 -19.85 -12.06 5.87
N ILE A 95 -19.13 -11.05 6.33
CA ILE A 95 -17.79 -10.67 5.90
C ILE A 95 -16.85 -10.87 7.07
N THR A 96 -15.76 -11.57 6.81
CA THR A 96 -14.72 -11.86 7.80
C THR A 96 -13.35 -11.43 7.28
N GLN A 97 -12.33 -11.49 8.12
CA GLN A 97 -10.95 -11.25 7.70
C GLN A 97 -10.50 -12.21 6.57
N GLU A 98 -11.08 -13.42 6.48
CA GLU A 98 -10.75 -14.38 5.42
C GLU A 98 -11.16 -13.89 4.02
N ASN A 99 -12.19 -13.02 3.90
CA ASN A 99 -12.56 -12.40 2.64
C ASN A 99 -11.48 -11.45 2.10
N TYR A 100 -10.56 -11.00 2.98
CA TYR A 100 -9.44 -10.12 2.67
C TYR A 100 -8.08 -10.84 2.70
N LYS A 101 -8.09 -12.18 2.77
CA LYS A 101 -6.87 -12.99 2.68
C LYS A 101 -6.14 -12.74 1.36
N ASP A 102 -4.83 -12.55 1.44
CA ASP A 102 -3.97 -12.25 0.30
C ASP A 102 -4.39 -10.99 -0.50
N LYS A 103 -5.15 -10.09 0.15
CA LYS A 103 -5.54 -8.79 -0.41
C LYS A 103 -4.87 -7.65 0.34
N ILE A 104 -4.59 -6.60 -0.40
CA ILE A 104 -4.38 -5.26 0.16
C ILE A 104 -5.76 -4.66 0.32
N TYR A 105 -6.04 -3.94 1.40
CA TYR A 105 -7.30 -3.24 1.49
C TYR A 105 -7.17 -1.87 2.17
N VAL A 106 -8.08 -0.98 1.81
CA VAL A 106 -8.27 0.32 2.44
C VAL A 106 -9.48 0.22 3.34
N ALA A 107 -9.31 0.51 4.62
CA ALA A 107 -10.38 0.54 5.59
C ALA A 107 -10.68 1.97 6.03
N ASP A 108 -11.96 2.25 6.35
CA ASP A 108 -12.40 3.48 7.00
C ASP A 108 -13.55 3.23 7.98
N LEU A 109 -13.86 4.26 8.75
CA LEU A 109 -14.98 4.30 9.68
C LEU A 109 -15.95 5.39 9.21
N PHE A 110 -17.24 5.07 9.11
CA PHE A 110 -18.25 6.00 8.62
C PHE A 110 -19.60 5.79 9.27
N PHE A 111 -20.57 6.65 8.99
CA PHE A 111 -21.99 6.42 9.26
C PHE A 111 -22.85 7.14 8.24
N THR A 112 -23.99 6.53 7.87
CA THR A 112 -24.80 7.00 6.73
C THR A 112 -25.49 8.33 6.96
N THR A 113 -25.69 8.73 8.21
CA THR A 113 -26.38 9.97 8.58
C THR A 113 -25.44 11.16 8.81
N CYS A 114 -24.13 10.97 8.65
CA CYS A 114 -23.14 12.05 8.73
C CYS A 114 -23.35 13.07 7.61
N GLN A 115 -23.35 14.36 7.97
CA GLN A 115 -23.55 15.45 7.02
C GLN A 115 -22.28 16.29 6.78
N THR A 116 -21.16 15.94 7.40
CA THR A 116 -19.93 16.73 7.38
C THR A 116 -18.84 16.05 6.58
N ILE A 117 -18.02 15.21 7.23
CA ILE A 117 -16.82 14.62 6.60
C ILE A 117 -17.11 13.32 5.82
N CYS A 118 -18.06 12.48 6.29
CA CYS A 118 -18.32 11.20 5.63
C CYS A 118 -18.74 11.31 4.16
N PRO A 119 -19.54 12.31 3.73
CA PRO A 119 -19.83 12.47 2.30
C PRO A 119 -18.56 12.67 1.47
N ILE A 120 -17.61 13.49 1.95
CA ILE A 120 -16.33 13.76 1.26
C ILE A 120 -15.48 12.48 1.22
N MET A 121 -15.35 11.79 2.36
CA MET A 121 -14.62 10.53 2.46
C MET A 121 -15.22 9.46 1.54
N THR A 122 -16.55 9.33 1.52
CA THR A 122 -17.22 8.35 0.64
C THR A 122 -17.00 8.67 -0.83
N ASP A 123 -17.08 9.95 -1.23
CA ASP A 123 -16.83 10.36 -2.61
C ASP A 123 -15.36 10.07 -3.01
N ASN A 124 -14.40 10.29 -2.10
CA ASN A 124 -13.01 9.93 -2.29
C ASN A 124 -12.81 8.39 -2.35
N MET A 125 -13.54 7.62 -1.55
CA MET A 125 -13.52 6.16 -1.64
C MET A 125 -14.07 5.66 -2.99
N VAL A 126 -15.09 6.34 -3.56
CA VAL A 126 -15.55 6.08 -4.93
C VAL A 126 -14.47 6.35 -5.96
N VAL A 127 -13.69 7.44 -5.81
CA VAL A 127 -12.53 7.71 -6.67
C VAL A 127 -11.50 6.59 -6.60
N ILE A 128 -11.17 6.11 -5.39
CA ILE A 128 -10.25 4.97 -5.18
C ILE A 128 -10.82 3.71 -5.84
N GLN A 129 -12.12 3.42 -5.63
CA GLN A 129 -12.82 2.30 -6.27
C GLN A 129 -12.66 2.30 -7.79
N GLU A 130 -12.93 3.44 -8.43
CA GLU A 130 -12.84 3.58 -9.90
C GLU A 130 -11.41 3.40 -10.41
N LYS A 131 -10.42 3.97 -9.73
CA LYS A 131 -8.99 3.82 -10.08
C LYS A 131 -8.52 2.37 -9.97
N LEU A 132 -9.09 1.60 -9.05
CA LEU A 132 -8.69 0.23 -8.74
C LEU A 132 -9.71 -0.82 -9.19
N LYS A 133 -10.72 -0.47 -9.98
CA LYS A 133 -11.84 -1.36 -10.35
C LYS A 133 -11.41 -2.69 -10.99
N ASN A 134 -10.34 -2.66 -11.78
CA ASN A 134 -9.79 -3.83 -12.46
C ASN A 134 -8.67 -4.54 -11.68
N ASP A 135 -8.33 -4.04 -10.49
CA ASP A 135 -7.28 -4.59 -9.65
C ASP A 135 -7.85 -5.60 -8.65
N SER A 136 -7.72 -6.88 -8.93
CA SER A 136 -8.28 -7.95 -8.08
C SER A 136 -7.52 -8.13 -6.75
N GLU A 137 -6.34 -7.51 -6.59
CA GLU A 137 -5.55 -7.63 -5.36
C GLU A 137 -5.95 -6.63 -4.27
N VAL A 138 -6.70 -5.58 -4.64
CA VAL A 138 -7.08 -4.51 -3.72
C VAL A 138 -8.58 -4.51 -3.49
N MET A 139 -8.99 -4.37 -2.23
CA MET A 139 -10.39 -4.29 -1.78
C MET A 139 -10.61 -3.05 -0.92
N LEU A 140 -11.86 -2.68 -0.70
CA LEU A 140 -12.28 -1.59 0.17
C LEU A 140 -13.21 -2.11 1.26
N LEU A 141 -13.13 -1.50 2.47
CA LEU A 141 -13.88 -1.96 3.64
C LEU A 141 -14.26 -0.77 4.52
N SER A 142 -15.53 -0.42 4.56
CA SER A 142 -16.04 0.66 5.42
C SER A 142 -16.86 0.09 6.56
N HIS A 143 -16.48 0.43 7.80
CA HIS A 143 -17.16 -0.01 9.01
C HIS A 143 -18.13 1.06 9.49
N SER A 144 -19.42 0.75 9.60
CA SER A 144 -20.37 1.66 10.23
C SER A 144 -20.13 1.75 11.73
N VAL A 145 -20.00 2.98 12.25
CA VAL A 145 -19.88 3.22 13.69
C VAL A 145 -21.24 3.41 14.39
N THR A 146 -22.33 3.43 13.63
CA THR A 146 -23.70 3.51 14.16
C THR A 146 -24.55 2.30 13.72
N PRO A 147 -24.17 1.05 14.07
CA PRO A 147 -24.81 -0.14 13.53
C PRO A 147 -26.29 -0.29 13.88
N VAL A 148 -26.77 0.39 14.91
CA VAL A 148 -28.21 0.43 15.25
C VAL A 148 -29.00 1.20 14.19
N ILE A 149 -28.43 2.28 13.64
CA ILE A 149 -29.04 3.11 12.59
C ILE A 149 -28.75 2.51 11.23
N ASP A 150 -27.50 2.12 11.00
CA ASP A 150 -27.00 1.60 9.74
C ASP A 150 -27.28 0.10 9.59
N SER A 151 -28.59 -0.24 9.52
CA SER A 151 -29.03 -1.59 9.19
C SER A 151 -28.55 -2.01 7.80
N VAL A 152 -28.60 -3.31 7.50
CA VAL A 152 -28.29 -3.85 6.16
C VAL A 152 -29.08 -3.12 5.06
N ALA A 153 -30.37 -2.85 5.29
CA ALA A 153 -31.22 -2.12 4.35
C ALA A 153 -30.76 -0.67 4.14
N GLN A 154 -30.36 0.01 5.23
CA GLN A 154 -29.85 1.37 5.17
C GLN A 154 -28.49 1.42 4.45
N LEU A 155 -27.57 0.48 4.75
CA LEU A 155 -26.30 0.35 4.04
C LEU A 155 -26.50 0.05 2.55
N LYS A 156 -27.50 -0.80 2.20
CA LYS A 156 -27.79 -1.09 0.79
C LYS A 156 -28.31 0.14 0.05
N LYS A 157 -29.19 0.91 0.67
CA LYS A 157 -29.68 2.18 0.11
C LYS A 157 -28.51 3.14 -0.12
N TYR A 158 -27.68 3.33 0.88
CA TYR A 158 -26.50 4.22 0.82
C TYR A 158 -25.51 3.75 -0.27
N ALA A 159 -25.25 2.44 -0.35
CA ALA A 159 -24.38 1.86 -1.37
C ALA A 159 -24.87 2.16 -2.80
N LEU A 160 -26.17 2.04 -3.04
CA LEU A 160 -26.76 2.36 -4.34
C LEU A 160 -26.68 3.86 -4.65
N GLU A 161 -26.96 4.72 -3.68
CA GLU A 161 -26.89 6.19 -3.84
C GLU A 161 -25.45 6.66 -4.14
N LYS A 162 -24.45 6.01 -3.54
CA LYS A 162 -23.04 6.36 -3.68
C LYS A 162 -22.29 5.61 -4.80
N GLY A 163 -22.94 4.67 -5.48
CA GLY A 163 -22.33 3.91 -6.57
C GLY A 163 -21.29 2.89 -6.11
N VAL A 164 -21.51 2.27 -4.94
CA VAL A 164 -20.64 1.23 -4.40
C VAL A 164 -20.69 -0.02 -5.27
N ASN A 165 -19.53 -0.50 -5.69
CA ASN A 165 -19.40 -1.77 -6.40
C ASN A 165 -19.21 -2.91 -5.40
N ASP A 166 -20.23 -3.76 -5.25
CA ASP A 166 -20.25 -4.88 -4.32
C ASP A 166 -19.11 -5.90 -4.50
N ALA A 167 -18.51 -5.96 -5.70
CA ALA A 167 -17.36 -6.84 -5.96
C ALA A 167 -16.03 -6.24 -5.43
N LYS A 168 -16.02 -4.96 -5.10
CA LYS A 168 -14.81 -4.23 -4.72
C LYS A 168 -14.86 -3.69 -3.30
N TRP A 169 -16.04 -3.30 -2.84
CA TRP A 169 -16.22 -2.54 -1.62
C TRP A 169 -17.36 -3.09 -0.75
N ASN A 170 -17.02 -3.45 0.50
CA ASN A 170 -17.99 -3.84 1.50
C ASN A 170 -18.23 -2.70 2.50
N LEU A 171 -19.47 -2.29 2.65
CA LEU A 171 -19.92 -1.46 3.76
C LEU A 171 -20.46 -2.42 4.83
N VAL A 172 -19.86 -2.44 6.02
CA VAL A 172 -20.22 -3.45 7.04
C VAL A 172 -20.82 -2.84 8.29
N THR A 173 -21.75 -3.60 8.87
CA THR A 173 -22.43 -3.31 10.15
C THR A 173 -22.44 -4.57 11.01
N GLY A 174 -22.81 -4.45 12.29
CA GLY A 174 -22.90 -5.62 13.18
C GLY A 174 -22.78 -5.22 14.64
N ASP A 175 -22.09 -6.03 15.43
CA ASP A 175 -21.88 -5.76 16.85
C ASP A 175 -21.04 -4.49 17.06
N LYS A 176 -21.64 -3.49 17.72
CA LYS A 176 -20.99 -2.20 18.00
C LYS A 176 -19.67 -2.37 18.74
N LYS A 177 -19.66 -3.23 19.75
CA LYS A 177 -18.47 -3.45 20.58
C LYS A 177 -17.31 -4.05 19.77
N GLN A 178 -17.64 -4.97 18.84
CA GLN A 178 -16.63 -5.53 17.92
C GLN A 178 -16.04 -4.45 17.01
N ILE A 179 -16.89 -3.63 16.39
CA ILE A 179 -16.47 -2.55 15.48
C ILE A 179 -15.58 -1.55 16.21
N TYR A 180 -15.98 -1.14 17.43
CA TYR A 180 -15.23 -0.18 18.23
C TYR A 180 -13.90 -0.76 18.75
N THR A 181 -13.89 -2.05 19.09
CA THR A 181 -12.64 -2.74 19.46
C THR A 181 -11.67 -2.80 18.27
N LEU A 182 -12.18 -3.08 17.06
CA LEU A 182 -11.38 -3.05 15.84
C LEU A 182 -10.80 -1.65 15.59
N ALA A 183 -11.63 -0.62 15.70
CA ALA A 183 -11.20 0.76 15.46
C ALA A 183 -10.09 1.21 16.41
N ARG A 184 -10.23 0.92 17.71
CA ARG A 184 -9.29 1.34 18.77
C ARG A 184 -8.06 0.46 18.86
N LYS A 185 -8.24 -0.86 18.83
CA LYS A 185 -7.16 -1.82 19.14
C LYS A 185 -6.53 -2.46 17.92
N SER A 186 -7.20 -2.44 16.79
CA SER A 186 -6.67 -3.05 15.58
C SER A 186 -6.25 -2.02 14.54
N TYR A 187 -7.12 -1.09 14.19
CA TYR A 187 -6.84 -0.06 13.18
C TYR A 187 -6.04 1.13 13.72
N LEU A 188 -5.99 1.33 15.04
CA LEU A 188 -5.28 2.45 15.69
C LEU A 188 -5.70 3.81 15.12
N ALA A 189 -6.98 3.98 14.84
CA ALA A 189 -7.48 5.09 14.04
C ALA A 189 -8.31 6.10 14.82
N VAL A 190 -8.56 5.85 16.12
CA VAL A 190 -9.48 6.66 16.93
C VAL A 190 -8.98 6.82 18.34
N LYS A 191 -9.32 7.94 18.96
CA LYS A 191 -9.00 8.22 20.37
C LYS A 191 -9.65 7.22 21.33
N GLU A 192 -9.00 7.01 22.47
CA GLU A 192 -9.37 6.01 23.48
C GLU A 192 -10.65 6.37 24.27
N ASP A 193 -11.20 7.58 24.13
CA ASP A 193 -12.29 8.12 24.95
C ASP A 193 -13.61 7.39 24.71
N GLY A 194 -13.78 6.21 25.32
CA GLY A 194 -15.06 5.51 25.29
C GLY A 194 -14.94 3.99 25.45
N ASN A 195 -16.07 3.35 25.71
CA ASN A 195 -16.18 1.92 26.04
C ASN A 195 -17.03 1.11 25.06
N GLY A 196 -17.53 1.74 23.97
CA GLY A 196 -18.40 1.11 22.98
C GLY A 196 -19.86 1.01 23.43
N ASP A 197 -20.27 1.73 24.47
CA ASP A 197 -21.66 1.81 24.91
C ASP A 197 -22.54 2.67 23.96
N GLU A 198 -23.80 2.89 24.32
CA GLU A 198 -24.78 3.58 23.50
C GLU A 198 -24.36 5.03 23.18
N TYR A 199 -23.66 5.69 24.10
CA TYR A 199 -23.26 7.11 23.98
C TYR A 199 -21.87 7.30 23.37
N ASP A 200 -21.10 6.23 23.24
CA ASP A 200 -19.79 6.28 22.61
C ASP A 200 -19.91 6.49 21.10
N MET A 201 -19.24 7.52 20.57
CA MET A 201 -19.23 7.85 19.16
C MET A 201 -17.81 8.04 18.66
N ILE A 202 -17.42 7.21 17.70
CA ILE A 202 -16.11 7.30 17.05
C ILE A 202 -16.18 8.26 15.87
N HIS A 203 -15.18 9.14 15.77
CA HIS A 203 -14.98 10.02 14.62
C HIS A 203 -13.52 9.92 14.17
N THR A 204 -13.31 9.76 12.90
CA THR A 204 -11.99 9.84 12.26
C THR A 204 -12.13 10.11 10.78
N GLU A 205 -11.23 10.91 10.25
CA GLU A 205 -11.07 11.16 8.82
C GLU A 205 -10.09 10.18 8.16
N ASN A 206 -9.52 9.24 8.91
CA ASN A 206 -8.44 8.40 8.43
C ASN A 206 -8.91 7.25 7.54
N PHE A 207 -8.27 7.12 6.37
CA PHE A 207 -8.18 5.89 5.62
C PHE A 207 -6.96 5.09 6.07
N ILE A 208 -7.13 3.81 6.30
CA ILE A 208 -6.10 2.91 6.80
C ILE A 208 -5.72 1.91 5.70
N LEU A 209 -4.47 1.95 5.27
CA LEU A 209 -3.94 0.99 4.29
C LEU A 209 -3.43 -0.25 5.00
N VAL A 210 -3.96 -1.42 4.63
CA VAL A 210 -3.61 -2.71 5.22
C VAL A 210 -3.05 -3.65 4.15
N ASP A 211 -1.93 -4.32 4.46
CA ASP A 211 -1.29 -5.25 3.55
C ASP A 211 -1.84 -6.70 3.65
N LYS A 212 -1.38 -7.57 2.75
CA LYS A 212 -1.75 -8.99 2.69
C LYS A 212 -1.45 -9.79 3.97
N LYS A 213 -0.57 -9.25 4.84
CA LYS A 213 -0.22 -9.83 6.15
C LYS A 213 -1.00 -9.20 7.30
N LYS A 214 -2.08 -8.48 7.00
CA LYS A 214 -2.94 -7.77 7.96
C LYS A 214 -2.19 -6.68 8.76
N ARG A 215 -1.13 -6.08 8.22
CA ARG A 215 -0.33 -5.04 8.88
C ARG A 215 -0.73 -3.66 8.38
N ILE A 216 -0.77 -2.68 9.24
CA ILE A 216 -1.02 -1.29 8.86
C ILE A 216 0.23 -0.73 8.17
N ARG A 217 0.04 -0.14 6.99
CA ARG A 217 1.11 0.39 6.14
C ARG A 217 0.98 1.90 5.89
N GLY A 218 -0.14 2.51 6.24
CA GLY A 218 -0.35 3.94 6.11
C GLY A 218 -1.65 4.42 6.73
N PHE A 219 -1.66 5.71 7.07
CA PHE A 219 -2.83 6.48 7.47
C PHE A 219 -2.90 7.69 6.56
N TYR A 220 -4.09 8.02 6.05
CA TYR A 220 -4.31 9.08 5.08
C TYR A 220 -5.57 9.83 5.45
N ASP A 221 -5.54 11.15 5.41
CA ASP A 221 -6.74 11.97 5.60
C ASP A 221 -7.69 11.77 4.41
N GLY A 222 -8.78 11.04 4.64
CA GLY A 222 -9.77 10.71 3.61
C GLY A 222 -10.52 11.92 3.05
N THR A 223 -10.34 13.12 3.62
CA THR A 223 -10.93 14.37 3.14
C THR A 223 -10.00 15.16 2.22
N LYS A 224 -8.71 14.77 2.11
CA LYS A 224 -7.69 15.49 1.33
C LYS A 224 -7.32 14.76 0.06
N GLU A 225 -7.40 15.47 -1.06
CA GLU A 225 -7.06 14.91 -2.38
C GLU A 225 -5.59 14.48 -2.47
N GLU A 226 -4.66 15.23 -1.88
CA GLU A 226 -3.24 14.89 -1.85
C GLU A 226 -2.97 13.56 -1.15
N ASP A 227 -3.69 13.25 -0.07
CA ASP A 227 -3.57 12.01 0.68
C ASP A 227 -4.15 10.83 -0.12
N ILE A 228 -5.23 11.04 -0.87
CA ILE A 228 -5.78 10.02 -1.78
C ILE A 228 -4.79 9.69 -2.90
N VAL A 229 -4.15 10.71 -3.47
CA VAL A 229 -3.10 10.50 -4.48
C VAL A 229 -1.92 9.71 -3.90
N GLN A 230 -1.50 10.03 -2.67
CA GLN A 230 -0.42 9.30 -2.00
C GLN A 230 -0.83 7.86 -1.67
N LEU A 231 -2.02 7.63 -1.13
CA LEU A 231 -2.58 6.29 -0.89
C LEU A 231 -2.53 5.41 -2.14
N LEU A 232 -2.94 5.94 -3.29
CA LEU A 232 -2.91 5.20 -4.56
C LEU A 232 -1.48 4.85 -5.00
N LYS A 233 -0.49 5.71 -4.76
CA LYS A 233 0.93 5.42 -5.01
C LYS A 233 1.43 4.32 -4.07
N ASP A 234 1.11 4.42 -2.80
CA ASP A 234 1.55 3.49 -1.77
C ASP A 234 0.96 2.09 -1.97
N ILE A 235 -0.26 1.98 -2.47
CA ILE A 235 -0.85 0.71 -2.91
C ILE A 235 0.03 0.07 -4.01
N GLN A 236 0.54 0.85 -4.98
CA GLN A 236 1.41 0.32 -6.03
C GLN A 236 2.79 -0.11 -5.50
N ILE A 237 3.30 0.56 -4.45
CA ILE A 237 4.52 0.14 -3.74
C ILE A 237 4.27 -1.21 -3.06
N LEU A 238 3.18 -1.35 -2.28
CA LEU A 238 2.83 -2.60 -1.60
C LEU A 238 2.70 -3.79 -2.55
N LYS A 239 2.14 -3.58 -3.74
CA LYS A 239 2.03 -4.64 -4.75
C LYS A 239 3.39 -5.15 -5.24
N LYS A 240 4.43 -4.31 -5.19
CA LYS A 240 5.80 -4.66 -5.59
C LYS A 240 6.63 -5.24 -4.44
N GLU A 241 6.19 -5.08 -3.19
CA GLU A 241 6.88 -5.62 -2.01
C GLU A 241 6.69 -7.13 -1.83
N ASN A 242 5.73 -7.74 -2.52
CA ASN A 242 5.34 -9.16 -2.36
C ASN A 242 6.01 -10.06 -3.39
#